data_b8b80818a92de456610f1a309db14415
#
_entry.id   b8b80818a92de456610f1a309db14415
#
_cell.length_a   1.000
_cell.length_b   1.000
_cell.length_c   1.000
_cell.angle_alpha   90.00
_cell.angle_beta   90.00
_cell.angle_gamma   90.00
#
_symmetry.space_group_name_H-M   'P 1'
#
loop_
_entity.id
_entity.type
_entity.pdbx_description
1 polymer ?
#
loop_
_entity_poly.entity_id
_entity_poly.type
_entity_poly.pdbx_seq_one_letter_code
_entity_poly.pdbx_strand_id
1 'polypeptide(L)'
;MKICVYGISCSGKDTLISELLQNPDMKNFRHYKGAWQLNKIAERVFGRNFKLLNESEKEIVRKQFTDSLQDEDNFLVDGHFCFPGLTERKFQIVFTDSDLALYDSFVYLKSNETDIHKRIQDSEKNRRFSSLSVEELQEWQCFEIKWLREKCFYAKKEFVIIDDDLKNAVAYLSRYANNTRFNSIEIARYIVDSIELSESKKIALIDCDRTATAEDTTIPFFELNGGNLTALKTIFADDSYSHYQFWKQAKLYKDFSKYPNIADFHLNSIVCDKISSLKKQGYIVYGLTSGVFEIWKQINEKYQLFESIIGNDLSDSRIIISDFVKGFVSKLLKQKGYSVVSIGDSMCDIFMLEEADKGYIYAPNKLRPHVQKYIDEHSKTKIVQFARNPHQYAGIISEE
;
A
#
# COMPACT_ATOMS: atom_id res chain seq x y z
N MET A 1 4.64 -10.79 -16.51
CA MET A 1 4.34 -9.68 -15.58
C MET A 1 4.70 -8.34 -16.20
N LYS A 2 3.80 -7.37 -16.16
CA LYS A 2 3.91 -6.05 -16.78
C LYS A 2 4.04 -4.99 -15.67
N ILE A 3 5.23 -4.39 -15.50
CA ILE A 3 5.53 -3.48 -14.39
C ILE A 3 5.77 -2.06 -14.92
N CYS A 4 5.07 -1.07 -14.37
CA CYS A 4 5.40 0.33 -14.59
C CYS A 4 6.10 0.93 -13.37
N VAL A 5 7.25 1.58 -13.58
CA VAL A 5 8.03 2.24 -12.55
C VAL A 5 7.76 3.74 -12.61
N TYR A 6 7.04 4.25 -11.61
CA TYR A 6 6.70 5.66 -11.46
C TYR A 6 7.62 6.37 -10.47
N GLY A 7 7.58 7.67 -10.50
CA GLY A 7 8.32 8.58 -9.64
C GLY A 7 8.55 9.90 -10.35
N ILE A 8 8.77 10.97 -9.61
CA ILE A 8 8.99 12.30 -10.19
C ILE A 8 10.29 12.37 -11.00
N SER A 9 10.48 13.45 -11.73
CA SER A 9 11.72 13.66 -12.50
C SER A 9 12.95 13.59 -11.60
N CYS A 10 14.02 12.98 -12.07
CA CYS A 10 15.28 12.78 -11.32
C CYS A 10 15.20 11.89 -10.08
N SER A 11 14.13 11.12 -9.87
CA SER A 11 14.04 10.17 -8.75
C SER A 11 15.00 8.98 -8.87
N GLY A 12 15.58 8.71 -10.05
CA GLY A 12 16.54 7.60 -10.25
C GLY A 12 15.91 6.35 -10.90
N LYS A 13 14.74 6.44 -11.51
CA LYS A 13 14.07 5.32 -12.19
C LYS A 13 14.95 4.59 -13.20
N ASP A 14 15.65 5.34 -14.05
CA ASP A 14 16.54 4.75 -15.08
C ASP A 14 17.65 3.90 -14.44
N THR A 15 18.23 4.37 -13.32
CA THR A 15 19.26 3.66 -12.57
C THR A 15 18.68 2.38 -11.98
N LEU A 16 17.52 2.48 -11.28
CA LEU A 16 16.87 1.32 -10.70
C LEU A 16 16.56 0.25 -11.76
N ILE A 17 15.97 0.63 -12.88
CA ILE A 17 15.61 -0.32 -13.95
C ILE A 17 16.88 -0.93 -14.57
N SER A 18 17.94 -0.13 -14.77
CA SER A 18 19.22 -0.63 -15.31
C SER A 18 19.84 -1.68 -14.41
N GLU A 19 19.91 -1.42 -13.09
CA GLU A 19 20.46 -2.38 -12.12
C GLU A 19 19.56 -3.61 -11.97
N LEU A 20 18.24 -3.42 -12.00
CA LEU A 20 17.29 -4.53 -11.93
C LEU A 20 17.47 -5.50 -13.10
N LEU A 21 17.68 -5.01 -14.32
CA LEU A 21 17.89 -5.84 -15.51
C LEU A 21 19.25 -6.54 -15.55
N GLN A 22 20.22 -6.14 -14.72
CA GLN A 22 21.47 -6.87 -14.53
C GLN A 22 21.30 -8.08 -13.60
N ASN A 23 20.21 -8.14 -12.83
CA ASN A 23 19.94 -9.27 -11.96
C ASN A 23 19.55 -10.50 -12.79
N PRO A 24 20.20 -11.69 -12.56
CA PRO A 24 19.90 -12.90 -13.31
C PRO A 24 18.43 -13.33 -13.28
N ASP A 25 17.71 -13.03 -12.20
CA ASP A 25 16.28 -13.34 -12.07
C ASP A 25 15.41 -12.52 -13.02
N MET A 26 15.94 -11.42 -13.56
CA MET A 26 15.24 -10.51 -14.48
C MET A 26 15.62 -10.71 -15.96
N LYS A 27 16.37 -11.77 -16.29
CA LYS A 27 16.88 -12.05 -17.66
C LYS A 27 15.80 -12.12 -18.74
N ASN A 28 14.57 -12.42 -18.37
CA ASN A 28 13.43 -12.52 -19.28
C ASN A 28 12.65 -11.19 -19.42
N PHE A 29 13.04 -10.15 -18.65
CA PHE A 29 12.39 -8.86 -18.69
C PHE A 29 13.02 -7.92 -19.72
N ARG A 30 12.19 -7.08 -20.34
CA ARG A 30 12.62 -6.02 -21.28
C ARG A 30 12.27 -4.66 -20.72
N HIS A 31 13.07 -3.64 -21.04
CA HIS A 31 12.76 -2.26 -20.71
C HIS A 31 12.27 -1.49 -21.93
N TYR A 32 11.09 -0.93 -21.84
CA TYR A 32 10.56 0.01 -22.80
C TYR A 32 10.64 1.43 -22.22
N LYS A 33 11.61 2.23 -22.67
CA LYS A 33 11.77 3.64 -22.23
C LYS A 33 10.57 4.45 -22.69
N GLY A 34 9.67 4.81 -21.77
CA GLY A 34 8.38 5.42 -22.07
C GLY A 34 8.50 6.68 -22.92
N ALA A 35 9.33 7.65 -22.52
CA ALA A 35 9.51 8.89 -23.27
C ALA A 35 10.05 8.68 -24.69
N TRP A 36 10.95 7.71 -24.89
CA TRP A 36 11.48 7.39 -26.21
C TRP A 36 10.43 6.74 -27.11
N GLN A 37 9.67 5.80 -26.57
CA GLN A 37 8.60 5.12 -27.30
C GLN A 37 7.50 6.10 -27.73
N LEU A 38 7.08 6.99 -26.82
CA LEU A 38 6.09 8.01 -27.14
C LEU A 38 6.58 8.95 -28.25
N ASN A 39 7.85 9.38 -28.23
CA ASN A 39 8.40 10.19 -29.32
C ASN A 39 8.43 9.44 -30.64
N LYS A 40 8.87 8.19 -30.67
CA LYS A 40 8.92 7.36 -31.89
C LYS A 40 7.53 7.20 -32.52
N ILE A 41 6.49 6.99 -31.69
CA ILE A 41 5.11 6.91 -32.19
C ILE A 41 4.63 8.27 -32.69
N ALA A 42 4.89 9.35 -31.94
CA ALA A 42 4.49 10.71 -32.29
C ALA A 42 5.09 11.15 -33.65
N GLU A 43 6.37 10.88 -33.88
CA GLU A 43 7.04 11.15 -35.15
C GLU A 43 6.43 10.33 -36.30
N ARG A 44 6.12 9.04 -36.05
CA ARG A 44 5.49 8.18 -37.06
C ARG A 44 4.08 8.63 -37.43
N VAL A 45 3.26 9.06 -36.45
CA VAL A 45 1.83 9.34 -36.62
C VAL A 45 1.59 10.79 -37.02
N PHE A 46 2.33 11.73 -36.42
CA PHE A 46 2.09 13.17 -36.55
C PHE A 46 3.26 13.94 -37.16
N GLY A 47 4.40 13.29 -37.46
CA GLY A 47 5.60 13.96 -37.98
C GLY A 47 6.23 14.98 -37.03
N ARG A 48 5.90 14.92 -35.74
CA ARG A 48 6.33 15.91 -34.74
C ARG A 48 6.75 15.21 -33.43
N ASN A 49 7.62 15.89 -32.66
CA ASN A 49 7.99 15.43 -31.31
C ASN A 49 6.77 15.39 -30.39
N PHE A 50 6.67 14.38 -29.54
CA PHE A 50 5.58 14.18 -28.57
C PHE A 50 5.28 15.41 -27.72
N LYS A 51 6.30 16.15 -27.28
CA LYS A 51 6.13 17.38 -26.47
C LYS A 51 5.41 18.52 -27.22
N LEU A 52 5.43 18.51 -28.54
CA LEU A 52 4.80 19.54 -29.40
C LEU A 52 3.35 19.19 -29.77
N LEU A 53 2.86 18.03 -29.39
CA LEU A 53 1.50 17.58 -29.61
C LEU A 53 0.53 18.25 -28.64
N ASN A 54 -0.70 18.46 -29.06
CA ASN A 54 -1.79 18.85 -28.18
C ASN A 54 -2.24 17.63 -27.32
N GLU A 55 -3.08 17.84 -26.31
CA GLU A 55 -3.45 16.75 -25.37
C GLU A 55 -4.20 15.60 -26.05
N SER A 56 -5.08 15.88 -27.01
CA SER A 56 -5.79 14.82 -27.75
C SER A 56 -4.83 13.97 -28.61
N GLU A 57 -3.86 14.60 -29.27
CA GLU A 57 -2.82 13.90 -30.01
C GLU A 57 -1.91 13.07 -29.10
N LYS A 58 -1.55 13.62 -27.92
CA LYS A 58 -0.78 12.89 -26.91
C LYS A 58 -1.52 11.66 -26.40
N GLU A 59 -2.84 11.76 -26.22
CA GLU A 59 -3.66 10.62 -25.78
C GLU A 59 -3.69 9.51 -26.82
N ILE A 60 -3.81 9.85 -28.11
CA ILE A 60 -3.69 8.88 -29.23
C ILE A 60 -2.34 8.17 -29.18
N VAL A 61 -1.26 8.90 -28.98
CA VAL A 61 0.10 8.31 -28.91
C VAL A 61 0.25 7.40 -27.69
N ARG A 62 -0.23 7.81 -26.51
CA ARG A 62 -0.20 6.98 -25.29
C ARG A 62 -0.99 5.70 -25.50
N LYS A 63 -2.20 5.81 -26.06
CA LYS A 63 -3.02 4.63 -26.36
C LYS A 63 -2.33 3.69 -27.35
N GLN A 64 -1.74 4.18 -28.43
CA GLN A 64 -1.00 3.34 -29.38
C GLN A 64 0.21 2.66 -28.72
N PHE A 65 0.88 3.34 -27.79
CA PHE A 65 1.97 2.72 -27.02
C PHE A 65 1.46 1.58 -26.15
N THR A 66 0.42 1.80 -25.35
CA THR A 66 -0.15 0.75 -24.51
C THR A 66 -0.72 -0.41 -25.35
N ASP A 67 -1.41 -0.12 -26.45
CA ASP A 67 -1.93 -1.14 -27.36
C ASP A 67 -0.81 -2.02 -27.95
N SER A 68 0.36 -1.43 -28.26
CA SER A 68 1.51 -2.17 -28.80
C SER A 68 2.16 -3.14 -27.81
N LEU A 69 1.87 -3.01 -26.51
CA LEU A 69 2.41 -3.85 -25.46
C LEU A 69 1.38 -4.86 -24.88
N GLN A 70 0.17 -4.92 -25.44
CA GLN A 70 -0.90 -5.78 -24.90
C GLN A 70 -0.50 -7.26 -24.87
N ASP A 71 0.15 -7.74 -25.95
CA ASP A 71 0.55 -9.14 -26.13
C ASP A 71 1.99 -9.41 -25.65
N GLU A 72 2.68 -8.40 -25.12
CA GLU A 72 4.02 -8.54 -24.56
C GLU A 72 3.96 -8.97 -23.10
N ASP A 73 4.90 -9.85 -22.71
CA ASP A 73 5.07 -10.30 -21.33
C ASP A 73 6.44 -9.89 -20.78
N ASN A 74 6.53 -9.84 -19.45
CA ASN A 74 7.77 -9.63 -18.71
C ASN A 74 8.52 -8.36 -19.16
N PHE A 75 7.94 -7.22 -18.88
CA PHE A 75 8.56 -5.96 -19.21
C PHE A 75 8.43 -4.90 -18.10
N LEU A 76 9.32 -3.91 -18.20
CA LEU A 76 9.37 -2.72 -17.37
C LEU A 76 9.17 -1.49 -18.25
N VAL A 77 8.36 -0.54 -17.79
CA VAL A 77 8.21 0.79 -18.40
C VAL A 77 8.51 1.84 -17.35
N ASP A 78 9.26 2.89 -17.68
CA ASP A 78 9.38 4.08 -16.86
C ASP A 78 8.28 5.09 -17.21
N GLY A 79 7.62 5.64 -16.20
CA GLY A 79 6.48 6.54 -16.37
C GLY A 79 6.46 7.70 -15.37
N HIS A 80 5.51 8.60 -15.61
CA HIS A 80 5.11 9.67 -14.70
C HIS A 80 3.59 9.65 -14.55
N PHE A 81 3.12 9.88 -13.32
CA PHE A 81 1.69 10.01 -13.08
C PHE A 81 1.18 11.41 -13.44
N CYS A 82 1.93 12.43 -13.04
CA CYS A 82 1.62 13.82 -13.32
C CYS A 82 2.88 14.68 -13.45
N PHE A 83 2.67 15.92 -13.86
CA PHE A 83 3.69 16.97 -13.80
C PHE A 83 3.12 18.18 -13.07
N PRO A 84 3.94 18.92 -12.29
CA PRO A 84 3.50 20.17 -11.69
C PRO A 84 3.31 21.24 -12.79
N GLY A 85 2.21 21.97 -12.70
CA GLY A 85 1.98 23.17 -13.48
C GLY A 85 2.83 24.32 -12.94
N LEU A 86 3.70 24.88 -13.77
CA LEU A 86 4.65 25.92 -13.33
C LEU A 86 3.97 27.26 -13.02
N THR A 87 2.75 27.49 -13.51
CA THR A 87 2.03 28.77 -13.37
C THR A 87 0.81 28.67 -12.46
N GLU A 88 0.11 27.54 -12.43
CA GLU A 88 -1.18 27.41 -11.74
C GLU A 88 -1.13 26.60 -10.45
N ARG A 89 0.03 26.10 -10.02
CA ARG A 89 0.22 25.16 -8.89
C ARG A 89 -0.74 23.95 -8.91
N LYS A 90 -1.18 23.55 -10.09
CA LYS A 90 -2.00 22.36 -10.31
C LYS A 90 -1.18 21.26 -10.95
N PHE A 91 -1.43 20.02 -10.57
CA PHE A 91 -0.81 18.88 -11.22
C PHE A 91 -1.54 18.53 -12.51
N GLN A 92 -0.80 18.47 -13.62
CA GLN A 92 -1.30 17.93 -14.88
C GLN A 92 -1.14 16.41 -14.87
N ILE A 93 -2.24 15.69 -14.73
CA ILE A 93 -2.24 14.23 -14.76
C ILE A 93 -1.98 13.76 -16.19
N VAL A 94 -1.01 12.86 -16.36
CA VAL A 94 -0.65 12.25 -17.66
C VAL A 94 -0.89 10.75 -17.66
N PHE A 95 -1.19 10.17 -16.51
CA PHE A 95 -1.63 8.79 -16.33
C PHE A 95 -2.99 8.58 -17.00
N THR A 96 -3.16 7.47 -17.71
CA THR A 96 -4.38 7.15 -18.45
C THR A 96 -5.03 5.85 -17.97
N ASP A 97 -6.29 5.64 -18.31
CA ASP A 97 -6.99 4.37 -18.06
C ASP A 97 -6.34 3.22 -18.86
N SER A 98 -5.71 3.52 -19.99
CA SER A 98 -4.94 2.53 -20.77
C SER A 98 -3.70 2.05 -20.00
N ASP A 99 -3.02 2.95 -19.28
CA ASP A 99 -1.90 2.57 -18.39
C ASP A 99 -2.41 1.65 -17.28
N LEU A 100 -3.54 2.03 -16.63
CA LEU A 100 -4.13 1.24 -15.56
C LEU A 100 -4.57 -0.16 -16.04
N ALA A 101 -5.07 -0.25 -17.26
CA ALA A 101 -5.49 -1.53 -17.84
C ALA A 101 -4.30 -2.44 -18.20
N LEU A 102 -3.23 -1.85 -18.79
CA LEU A 102 -2.08 -2.60 -19.32
C LEU A 102 -1.22 -3.24 -18.24
N TYR A 103 -0.82 -2.47 -17.22
CA TYR A 103 0.16 -2.94 -16.24
C TYR A 103 -0.49 -3.81 -15.15
N ASP A 104 0.23 -4.87 -14.73
CA ASP A 104 -0.16 -5.71 -13.61
C ASP A 104 0.20 -5.05 -12.28
N SER A 105 1.30 -4.29 -12.27
CA SER A 105 1.88 -3.69 -11.08
C SER A 105 2.49 -2.32 -11.34
N PHE A 106 2.35 -1.47 -10.34
CA PHE A 106 2.88 -0.12 -10.30
C PHE A 106 3.88 0.00 -9.14
N VAL A 107 5.13 0.26 -9.49
CA VAL A 107 6.21 0.50 -8.53
C VAL A 107 6.49 2.00 -8.48
N TYR A 108 6.36 2.62 -7.33
CA TYR A 108 6.70 4.02 -7.13
C TYR A 108 8.07 4.15 -6.47
N LEU A 109 9.02 4.76 -7.17
CA LEU A 109 10.33 5.07 -6.63
C LEU A 109 10.27 6.44 -5.92
N LYS A 110 10.15 6.40 -4.59
CA LYS A 110 10.25 7.56 -3.72
C LYS A 110 11.73 7.81 -3.40
N SER A 111 12.19 9.01 -3.61
CA SER A 111 13.58 9.42 -3.35
C SER A 111 13.60 10.67 -2.48
N ASN A 112 14.71 10.89 -1.77
CA ASN A 112 14.89 12.07 -0.95
C ASN A 112 14.79 13.35 -1.80
N GLU A 113 13.97 14.29 -1.39
CA GLU A 113 13.61 15.49 -2.14
C GLU A 113 14.81 16.43 -2.30
N THR A 114 15.70 16.50 -1.31
CA THR A 114 16.93 17.28 -1.39
C THR A 114 17.88 16.75 -2.44
N ASP A 115 17.98 15.42 -2.56
CA ASP A 115 18.81 14.80 -3.60
C ASP A 115 18.19 14.94 -4.98
N ILE A 116 16.88 14.86 -5.09
CA ILE A 116 16.14 15.13 -6.33
C ILE A 116 16.37 16.59 -6.74
N HIS A 117 16.25 17.54 -5.81
CA HIS A 117 16.46 18.95 -6.09
C HIS A 117 17.86 19.21 -6.66
N LYS A 118 18.92 18.66 -6.04
CA LYS A 118 20.29 18.74 -6.56
C LYS A 118 20.40 18.19 -7.99
N ARG A 119 19.87 16.99 -8.22
CA ARG A 119 19.91 16.34 -9.55
C ARG A 119 19.14 17.14 -10.62
N ILE A 120 18.07 17.84 -10.25
CA ILE A 120 17.33 18.74 -11.15
C ILE A 120 18.19 19.95 -11.51
N GLN A 121 18.89 20.56 -10.55
CA GLN A 121 19.78 21.71 -10.80
C GLN A 121 20.92 21.35 -11.76
N ASP A 122 21.44 20.14 -11.67
CA ASP A 122 22.53 19.64 -12.52
C ASP A 122 22.05 19.12 -13.90
N SER A 123 20.73 19.07 -14.12
CA SER A 123 20.13 18.44 -15.31
C SER A 123 19.58 19.45 -16.32
N GLU A 124 20.25 19.62 -17.46
CA GLU A 124 19.71 20.43 -18.55
C GLU A 124 18.32 19.98 -19.03
N LYS A 125 18.09 18.66 -19.10
CA LYS A 125 16.82 18.05 -19.52
C LYS A 125 15.65 18.43 -18.60
N ASN A 126 15.90 18.59 -17.30
CA ASN A 126 14.89 18.85 -16.28
C ASN A 126 14.92 20.30 -15.77
N ARG A 127 15.65 21.19 -16.43
CA ARG A 127 15.81 22.61 -16.05
C ARG A 127 14.47 23.33 -15.83
N ARG A 128 13.41 22.89 -16.51
CA ARG A 128 12.06 23.45 -16.29
C ARG A 128 11.52 23.31 -14.86
N PHE A 129 12.08 22.38 -14.06
CA PHE A 129 11.69 22.14 -12.67
C PHE A 129 12.68 22.73 -11.67
N SER A 130 13.73 23.46 -12.14
CA SER A 130 14.77 24.02 -11.27
C SER A 130 14.27 25.10 -10.31
N SER A 131 13.09 25.68 -10.57
CA SER A 131 12.44 26.66 -9.70
C SER A 131 11.62 26.02 -8.56
N LEU A 132 11.41 24.71 -8.57
CA LEU A 132 10.65 24.04 -7.52
C LEU A 132 11.48 23.92 -6.24
N SER A 133 10.86 24.23 -5.10
CA SER A 133 11.47 24.02 -3.78
C SER A 133 11.47 22.53 -3.39
N VAL A 134 12.17 22.19 -2.32
CA VAL A 134 12.18 20.84 -1.75
C VAL A 134 10.77 20.44 -1.28
N GLU A 135 10.02 21.38 -0.68
CA GLU A 135 8.66 21.19 -0.22
C GLU A 135 7.70 20.93 -1.40
N GLU A 136 7.85 21.66 -2.50
CA GLU A 136 7.05 21.44 -3.71
C GLU A 136 7.36 20.08 -4.37
N LEU A 137 8.60 19.60 -4.30
CA LEU A 137 8.97 18.26 -4.74
C LEU A 137 8.36 17.18 -3.84
N GLN A 138 8.31 17.42 -2.52
CA GLN A 138 7.63 16.55 -1.56
C GLN A 138 6.12 16.48 -1.86
N GLU A 139 5.47 17.63 -2.06
CA GLU A 139 4.06 17.69 -2.44
C GLU A 139 3.78 16.91 -3.72
N TRP A 140 4.67 17.02 -4.72
CA TRP A 140 4.55 16.27 -5.97
C TRP A 140 4.63 14.75 -5.73
N GLN A 141 5.63 14.26 -4.98
CA GLN A 141 5.72 12.83 -4.65
C GLN A 141 4.49 12.34 -3.87
N CYS A 142 4.07 13.09 -2.85
CA CYS A 142 2.90 12.73 -2.05
C CYS A 142 1.62 12.67 -2.89
N PHE A 143 1.44 13.61 -3.84
CA PHE A 143 0.30 13.61 -4.75
C PHE A 143 0.30 12.36 -5.65
N GLU A 144 1.43 12.04 -6.29
CA GLU A 144 1.53 10.85 -7.15
C GLU A 144 1.27 9.56 -6.36
N ILE A 145 1.90 9.39 -5.18
CA ILE A 145 1.74 8.21 -4.33
C ILE A 145 0.28 8.03 -3.94
N LYS A 146 -0.37 9.08 -3.44
CA LYS A 146 -1.77 9.03 -3.01
C LYS A 146 -2.69 8.54 -4.12
N TRP A 147 -2.64 9.21 -5.27
CA TRP A 147 -3.55 8.90 -6.38
C TRP A 147 -3.27 7.56 -7.04
N LEU A 148 -1.99 7.17 -7.20
CA LEU A 148 -1.64 5.84 -7.72
C LEU A 148 -2.12 4.74 -6.77
N ARG A 149 -1.88 4.88 -5.46
CA ARG A 149 -2.30 3.90 -4.46
C ARG A 149 -3.80 3.65 -4.52
N GLU A 150 -4.61 4.70 -4.54
CA GLU A 150 -6.07 4.58 -4.62
C GLU A 150 -6.51 3.94 -5.94
N LYS A 151 -6.02 4.45 -7.08
CA LYS A 151 -6.38 3.89 -8.39
C LYS A 151 -6.00 2.42 -8.52
N CYS A 152 -4.81 2.03 -8.07
CA CYS A 152 -4.35 0.65 -8.11
C CYS A 152 -5.23 -0.26 -7.24
N PHE A 153 -5.55 0.16 -6.01
CA PHE A 153 -6.40 -0.63 -5.13
C PHE A 153 -7.77 -0.90 -5.75
N TYR A 154 -8.46 0.15 -6.23
CA TYR A 154 -9.80 -0.04 -6.82
C TYR A 154 -9.80 -0.82 -8.13
N ALA A 155 -8.71 -0.72 -8.90
CA ALA A 155 -8.52 -1.50 -10.13
C ALA A 155 -7.98 -2.93 -9.87
N LYS A 156 -7.74 -3.33 -8.62
CA LYS A 156 -7.12 -4.60 -8.22
C LYS A 156 -5.73 -4.79 -8.86
N LYS A 157 -4.95 -3.73 -8.92
CA LYS A 157 -3.55 -3.73 -9.38
C LYS A 157 -2.62 -3.63 -8.19
N GLU A 158 -1.43 -4.20 -8.29
CA GLU A 158 -0.42 -4.06 -7.27
C GLU A 158 0.17 -2.65 -7.26
N PHE A 159 0.44 -2.14 -6.05
CA PHE A 159 1.15 -0.90 -5.84
C PHE A 159 2.20 -1.05 -4.74
N VAL A 160 3.43 -0.73 -5.08
CA VAL A 160 4.58 -0.87 -4.18
C VAL A 160 5.35 0.44 -4.13
N ILE A 161 5.69 0.90 -2.93
CA ILE A 161 6.53 2.10 -2.73
C ILE A 161 7.94 1.64 -2.35
N ILE A 162 8.91 1.99 -3.17
CA ILE A 162 10.34 1.76 -2.94
C ILE A 162 10.94 3.07 -2.45
N ASP A 163 11.46 3.07 -1.23
CA ASP A 163 12.00 4.24 -0.52
C ASP A 163 13.38 3.98 0.10
N ASP A 164 14.12 3.03 -0.44
CA ASP A 164 15.36 2.52 0.12
C ASP A 164 16.54 2.61 -0.86
N ASP A 165 17.70 2.14 -0.42
CA ASP A 165 18.86 2.01 -1.27
C ASP A 165 18.63 1.04 -2.44
N LEU A 166 19.41 1.25 -3.48
CA LEU A 166 19.28 0.52 -4.75
C LEU A 166 19.43 -1.00 -4.57
N LYS A 167 20.31 -1.46 -3.66
CA LYS A 167 20.57 -2.88 -3.41
C LYS A 167 19.33 -3.58 -2.83
N ASN A 168 18.68 -2.98 -1.83
CA ASN A 168 17.46 -3.50 -1.25
C ASN A 168 16.30 -3.46 -2.26
N ALA A 169 16.19 -2.37 -3.01
CA ALA A 169 15.18 -2.22 -4.07
C ALA A 169 15.30 -3.34 -5.12
N VAL A 170 16.49 -3.59 -5.65
CA VAL A 170 16.75 -4.65 -6.63
C VAL A 170 16.50 -6.04 -6.03
N ALA A 171 16.96 -6.31 -4.80
CA ALA A 171 16.75 -7.60 -4.13
C ALA A 171 15.26 -7.90 -3.88
N TYR A 172 14.45 -6.88 -3.62
CA TYR A 172 13.02 -7.05 -3.48
C TYR A 172 12.33 -7.23 -4.83
N LEU A 173 12.55 -6.30 -5.77
CA LEU A 173 11.83 -6.27 -7.04
C LEU A 173 12.12 -7.49 -7.91
N SER A 174 13.34 -8.05 -7.88
CA SER A 174 13.65 -9.29 -8.60
C SER A 174 12.85 -10.49 -8.09
N ARG A 175 12.60 -10.57 -6.77
CA ARG A 175 11.73 -11.59 -6.18
C ARG A 175 10.27 -11.32 -6.48
N TYR A 176 9.84 -10.08 -6.32
CA TYR A 176 8.49 -9.62 -6.58
C TYR A 176 8.05 -9.94 -8.01
N ALA A 177 8.90 -9.66 -8.99
CA ALA A 177 8.60 -9.89 -10.41
C ALA A 177 8.44 -11.39 -10.77
N ASN A 178 9.01 -12.29 -9.99
CA ASN A 178 9.06 -13.72 -10.29
C ASN A 178 8.26 -14.60 -9.32
N ASN A 179 7.58 -14.00 -8.33
CA ASN A 179 6.87 -14.76 -7.31
C ASN A 179 5.46 -14.22 -7.07
N THR A 180 4.46 -14.96 -7.52
CA THR A 180 3.04 -14.61 -7.33
C THR A 180 2.63 -14.48 -5.85
N ARG A 181 3.39 -15.05 -4.92
CA ARG A 181 3.16 -14.92 -3.47
C ARG A 181 3.48 -13.54 -2.92
N PHE A 182 4.10 -12.67 -3.72
CA PHE A 182 4.27 -11.26 -3.40
C PHE A 182 3.09 -10.40 -3.91
N ASN A 183 2.09 -11.01 -4.49
CA ASN A 183 0.91 -10.32 -5.02
C ASN A 183 -0.17 -10.25 -3.94
N SER A 184 -0.58 -9.05 -3.55
CA SER A 184 -1.53 -8.81 -2.45
C SER A 184 -2.89 -9.44 -2.69
N ILE A 185 -3.37 -9.49 -3.93
CA ILE A 185 -4.67 -10.10 -4.24
C ILE A 185 -4.59 -11.63 -4.16
N GLU A 186 -3.48 -12.24 -4.56
CA GLU A 186 -3.29 -13.69 -4.44
C GLU A 186 -3.16 -14.12 -2.97
N ILE A 187 -2.45 -13.32 -2.16
CA ILE A 187 -2.41 -13.52 -0.70
C ILE A 187 -3.83 -13.42 -0.12
N ALA A 188 -4.59 -12.40 -0.51
CA ALA A 188 -5.96 -12.23 -0.04
C ALA A 188 -6.88 -13.37 -0.47
N ARG A 189 -6.74 -13.90 -1.70
CA ARG A 189 -7.47 -15.10 -2.16
C ARG A 189 -7.15 -16.30 -1.29
N TYR A 190 -5.87 -16.57 -1.04
CA TYR A 190 -5.46 -17.68 -0.18
C TYR A 190 -6.08 -17.56 1.23
N ILE A 191 -6.07 -16.35 1.82
CA ILE A 191 -6.70 -16.08 3.12
C ILE A 191 -8.21 -16.35 3.06
N VAL A 192 -8.89 -15.81 2.06
CA VAL A 192 -10.34 -15.95 1.92
C VAL A 192 -10.74 -17.41 1.69
N ASP A 193 -9.98 -18.16 0.90
CA ASP A 193 -10.25 -19.58 0.68
C ASP A 193 -10.10 -20.40 1.98
N SER A 194 -9.20 -20.00 2.88
CA SER A 194 -9.10 -20.61 4.22
C SER A 194 -10.31 -20.29 5.12
N ILE A 195 -10.91 -19.11 4.96
CA ILE A 195 -12.12 -18.67 5.70
C ILE A 195 -13.39 -19.36 5.17
N GLU A 196 -13.45 -19.71 3.88
CA GLU A 196 -14.63 -20.33 3.26
C GLU A 196 -15.07 -21.67 3.86
N LEU A 197 -14.19 -22.30 4.61
CA LEU A 197 -14.53 -23.52 5.35
C LEU A 197 -15.50 -23.26 6.52
N SER A 198 -15.85 -22.00 6.80
CA SER A 198 -16.77 -21.64 7.87
C SER A 198 -18.24 -21.72 7.43
N GLU A 199 -19.11 -22.20 8.32
CA GLU A 199 -20.55 -22.30 8.07
C GLU A 199 -21.26 -20.93 8.05
N SER A 200 -20.72 -19.95 8.79
CA SER A 200 -21.30 -18.60 8.87
C SER A 200 -20.97 -17.74 7.67
N LYS A 201 -21.95 -17.00 7.19
CA LYS A 201 -21.75 -15.94 6.16
C LYS A 201 -21.54 -14.55 6.77
N LYS A 202 -21.24 -14.47 8.07
CA LYS A 202 -20.95 -13.22 8.78
C LYS A 202 -19.53 -13.24 9.33
N ILE A 203 -18.67 -12.37 8.81
CA ILE A 203 -17.24 -12.32 9.16
C ILE A 203 -16.90 -10.96 9.75
N ALA A 204 -16.15 -10.95 10.84
CA ALA A 204 -15.53 -9.74 11.36
C ALA A 204 -14.01 -9.83 11.26
N LEU A 205 -13.40 -8.80 10.68
CA LEU A 205 -11.95 -8.64 10.54
C LEU A 205 -11.47 -7.55 11.50
N ILE A 206 -10.67 -7.92 12.45
CA ILE A 206 -10.21 -7.00 13.50
C ILE A 206 -8.69 -6.86 13.40
N ASP A 207 -8.22 -5.63 13.25
CA ASP A 207 -6.81 -5.34 13.42
C ASP A 207 -6.39 -5.60 14.88
N CYS A 208 -5.14 -5.91 15.06
CA CYS A 208 -4.66 -6.43 16.35
C CYS A 208 -3.94 -5.36 17.17
N ASP A 209 -2.77 -4.92 16.74
CA ASP A 209 -1.93 -3.95 17.45
C ASP A 209 -2.60 -2.58 17.55
N ARG A 210 -2.63 -1.99 18.75
CA ARG A 210 -3.31 -0.71 19.06
C ARG A 210 -4.81 -0.68 18.76
N THR A 211 -5.37 -1.80 18.34
CA THR A 211 -6.80 -2.03 18.14
C THR A 211 -7.32 -3.00 19.22
N ALA A 212 -7.01 -4.28 19.13
CA ALA A 212 -7.41 -5.27 20.16
C ALA A 212 -6.55 -5.17 21.42
N THR A 213 -5.30 -4.73 21.33
CA THR A 213 -4.49 -4.28 22.48
C THR A 213 -4.36 -2.76 22.49
N ALA A 214 -4.02 -2.18 23.63
CA ALA A 214 -3.69 -0.77 23.76
C ALA A 214 -2.30 -0.45 23.18
N GLU A 215 -1.40 -1.42 23.23
CA GLU A 215 0.00 -1.33 22.82
C GLU A 215 0.21 -1.89 21.41
N ASP A 216 1.37 -1.55 20.86
CA ASP A 216 1.96 -2.19 19.69
C ASP A 216 2.89 -3.33 20.15
N THR A 217 2.51 -4.56 19.90
CA THR A 217 3.24 -5.74 20.38
C THR A 217 4.60 -5.91 19.68
N THR A 218 4.81 -5.28 18.52
CA THR A 218 6.07 -5.34 17.79
C THR A 218 7.20 -4.60 18.51
N ILE A 219 6.91 -3.51 19.23
CA ILE A 219 7.93 -2.70 19.91
C ILE A 219 8.64 -3.50 21.00
N PRO A 220 7.95 -4.09 22.01
CA PRO A 220 8.59 -4.90 23.02
C PRO A 220 9.33 -6.14 22.44
N PHE A 221 8.83 -6.70 21.35
CA PHE A 221 9.51 -7.80 20.66
C PHE A 221 10.87 -7.36 20.12
N PHE A 222 10.93 -6.17 19.51
CA PHE A 222 12.17 -5.57 19.03
C PHE A 222 13.16 -5.30 20.16
N GLU A 223 12.70 -4.65 21.23
CA GLU A 223 13.53 -4.30 22.39
C GLU A 223 14.13 -5.53 23.05
N LEU A 224 13.32 -6.56 23.26
CA LEU A 224 13.74 -7.82 23.89
C LEU A 224 14.85 -8.55 23.11
N ASN A 225 14.87 -8.39 21.79
CA ASN A 225 15.85 -9.00 20.91
C ASN A 225 17.02 -8.04 20.54
N GLY A 226 17.09 -6.87 21.16
CA GLY A 226 18.13 -5.87 20.86
C GLY A 226 18.00 -5.24 19.48
N GLY A 227 16.79 -5.21 18.94
CA GLY A 227 16.49 -4.66 17.62
C GLY A 227 16.63 -3.14 17.54
N ASN A 228 16.89 -2.63 16.35
CA ASN A 228 17.01 -1.19 16.10
C ASN A 228 15.65 -0.55 15.91
N LEU A 229 15.07 0.01 16.98
CA LEU A 229 13.77 0.71 16.94
C LEU A 229 13.76 1.93 16.02
N THR A 230 14.89 2.61 15.84
CA THR A 230 14.97 3.73 14.90
C THR A 230 14.78 3.23 13.47
N ALA A 231 15.45 2.14 13.10
CA ALA A 231 15.26 1.52 11.78
C ALA A 231 13.81 1.08 11.57
N LEU A 232 13.16 0.46 12.59
CA LEU A 232 11.76 0.08 12.52
C LEU A 232 10.84 1.30 12.29
N LYS A 233 11.03 2.37 13.06
CA LYS A 233 10.22 3.60 12.91
C LYS A 233 10.43 4.27 11.55
N THR A 234 11.66 4.26 11.02
CA THR A 234 11.98 4.83 9.71
C THR A 234 11.24 4.13 8.57
N ILE A 235 11.02 2.82 8.67
CA ILE A 235 10.28 2.05 7.64
C ILE A 235 8.86 2.60 7.43
N PHE A 236 8.21 3.07 8.49
CA PHE A 236 6.80 3.53 8.45
C PHE A 236 6.65 5.04 8.70
N ALA A 237 7.73 5.82 8.58
CA ALA A 237 7.72 7.25 8.91
C ALA A 237 6.71 8.09 8.09
N ASP A 238 6.41 7.65 6.87
CA ASP A 238 5.52 8.36 5.94
C ASP A 238 4.12 7.71 5.85
N ASP A 239 3.72 6.90 6.84
CA ASP A 239 2.48 6.12 6.79
C ASP A 239 2.31 5.30 5.50
N SER A 240 3.43 4.85 4.93
CA SER A 240 3.45 3.94 3.80
C SER A 240 3.39 2.50 4.30
N TYR A 241 2.33 1.78 3.94
CA TYR A 241 2.05 0.41 4.41
C TYR A 241 1.99 -0.58 3.26
N SER A 242 2.78 -0.35 2.19
CA SER A 242 2.85 -1.27 1.06
C SER A 242 3.58 -2.55 1.44
N HIS A 243 3.46 -3.56 0.61
CA HIS A 243 4.12 -4.84 0.79
C HIS A 243 5.64 -4.71 1.04
N TYR A 244 6.31 -3.72 0.43
CA TYR A 244 7.74 -3.50 0.59
C TYR A 244 8.13 -3.09 2.02
N GLN A 245 7.37 -2.22 2.67
CA GLN A 245 7.63 -1.78 4.03
C GLN A 245 7.54 -2.96 5.00
N PHE A 246 6.53 -3.80 4.88
CA PHE A 246 6.40 -5.01 5.72
C PHE A 246 7.46 -6.07 5.39
N TRP A 247 7.90 -6.18 4.15
CA TRP A 247 9.05 -7.02 3.80
C TRP A 247 10.35 -6.52 4.45
N LYS A 248 10.60 -5.20 4.48
CA LYS A 248 11.72 -4.62 5.23
C LYS A 248 11.61 -4.93 6.72
N GLN A 249 10.44 -4.75 7.29
CA GLN A 249 10.18 -5.09 8.70
C GLN A 249 10.51 -6.56 8.98
N ALA A 250 9.99 -7.48 8.18
CA ALA A 250 10.25 -8.91 8.35
C ALA A 250 11.75 -9.26 8.30
N LYS A 251 12.52 -8.57 7.47
CA LYS A 251 14.00 -8.73 7.44
C LYS A 251 14.68 -8.30 8.73
N LEU A 252 14.16 -7.29 9.43
CA LEU A 252 14.77 -6.80 10.67
C LEU A 252 14.66 -7.81 11.81
N TYR A 253 13.61 -8.64 11.85
CA TYR A 253 13.45 -9.62 12.92
C TYR A 253 13.61 -11.09 12.50
N LYS A 254 14.24 -11.32 11.34
CA LYS A 254 14.47 -12.66 10.82
C LYS A 254 15.15 -13.61 11.83
N ASP A 255 16.06 -13.08 12.65
CA ASP A 255 16.84 -13.86 13.60
C ASP A 255 16.36 -13.69 15.06
N PHE A 256 15.20 -13.04 15.28
CA PHE A 256 14.63 -12.85 16.59
C PHE A 256 13.98 -14.14 17.09
N SER A 257 14.23 -14.49 18.34
CA SER A 257 13.75 -15.74 18.93
C SER A 257 13.12 -15.59 20.31
N LYS A 258 13.24 -14.40 20.92
CA LYS A 258 12.70 -14.13 22.25
C LYS A 258 11.36 -13.40 22.10
N TYR A 259 10.33 -13.89 22.76
CA TYR A 259 9.00 -13.29 22.77
C TYR A 259 8.72 -12.59 24.08
N PRO A 260 8.09 -11.41 24.08
CA PRO A 260 7.69 -10.72 25.28
C PRO A 260 6.63 -11.53 26.04
N ASN A 261 6.52 -11.29 27.36
CA ASN A 261 5.47 -11.91 28.15
C ASN A 261 4.10 -11.34 27.72
N ILE A 262 3.21 -12.19 27.25
CA ILE A 262 1.87 -11.79 26.81
C ILE A 262 1.00 -11.18 27.93
N ALA A 263 1.37 -11.39 29.21
CA ALA A 263 0.67 -10.78 30.32
C ALA A 263 0.94 -9.26 30.45
N ASP A 264 1.97 -8.75 29.80
CA ASP A 264 2.33 -7.33 29.82
C ASP A 264 1.49 -6.50 28.82
N PHE A 265 0.69 -7.16 27.97
CA PHE A 265 -0.19 -6.48 27.02
C PHE A 265 -1.60 -6.30 27.59
N HIS A 266 -2.13 -5.09 27.43
CA HIS A 266 -3.46 -4.73 27.90
C HIS A 266 -4.47 -4.84 26.77
N LEU A 267 -5.43 -5.73 26.94
CA LEU A 267 -6.55 -5.83 26.01
C LEU A 267 -7.41 -4.57 26.06
N ASN A 268 -7.82 -4.11 24.92
CA ASN A 268 -8.72 -2.98 24.78
C ASN A 268 -10.16 -3.40 25.07
N SER A 269 -10.65 -3.08 26.27
CA SER A 269 -11.95 -3.53 26.74
C SER A 269 -13.09 -3.17 25.79
N ILE A 270 -13.07 -1.97 25.19
CA ILE A 270 -14.12 -1.51 24.26
C ILE A 270 -14.15 -2.35 23.00
N VAL A 271 -12.99 -2.67 22.44
CA VAL A 271 -12.89 -3.54 21.26
C VAL A 271 -13.27 -4.97 21.63
N CYS A 272 -12.86 -5.47 22.80
CA CYS A 272 -13.26 -6.79 23.29
C CYS A 272 -14.78 -6.91 23.50
N ASP A 273 -15.43 -5.87 24.02
CA ASP A 273 -16.89 -5.83 24.16
C ASP A 273 -17.57 -5.85 22.78
N LYS A 274 -17.03 -5.10 21.80
CA LYS A 274 -17.53 -5.13 20.42
C LYS A 274 -17.34 -6.51 19.80
N ILE A 275 -16.18 -7.16 19.96
CA ILE A 275 -15.92 -8.54 19.52
C ILE A 275 -16.96 -9.48 20.12
N SER A 276 -17.19 -9.40 21.44
CA SER A 276 -18.19 -10.21 22.13
C SER A 276 -19.60 -10.01 21.60
N SER A 277 -19.97 -8.75 21.32
CA SER A 277 -21.25 -8.39 20.68
C SER A 277 -21.37 -8.98 19.27
N LEU A 278 -20.33 -8.90 18.47
CA LEU A 278 -20.32 -9.47 17.11
C LEU A 278 -20.46 -11.00 17.13
N LYS A 279 -19.77 -11.68 18.04
CA LYS A 279 -19.92 -13.13 18.24
C LYS A 279 -21.37 -13.51 18.59
N LYS A 280 -22.02 -12.75 19.49
CA LYS A 280 -23.44 -12.95 19.84
C LYS A 280 -24.38 -12.72 18.64
N GLN A 281 -24.00 -11.88 17.70
CA GLN A 281 -24.75 -11.64 16.45
C GLN A 281 -24.46 -12.70 15.36
N GLY A 282 -23.65 -13.72 15.66
CA GLY A 282 -23.29 -14.81 14.76
C GLY A 282 -22.15 -14.51 13.81
N TYR A 283 -21.33 -13.48 14.06
CA TYR A 283 -20.11 -13.25 13.32
C TYR A 283 -19.00 -14.19 13.78
N ILE A 284 -18.27 -14.77 12.83
CA ILE A 284 -16.97 -15.37 13.09
C ILE A 284 -15.94 -14.24 13.03
N VAL A 285 -15.14 -14.13 14.09
CA VAL A 285 -14.23 -13.00 14.28
C VAL A 285 -12.80 -13.45 14.09
N TYR A 286 -12.10 -12.87 13.12
CA TYR A 286 -10.70 -13.11 12.83
C TYR A 286 -9.84 -11.91 13.23
N GLY A 287 -8.66 -12.17 13.80
CA GLY A 287 -7.62 -11.16 13.95
C GLY A 287 -6.80 -11.09 12.65
N LEU A 288 -6.68 -9.91 12.04
CA LEU A 288 -5.93 -9.69 10.80
C LEU A 288 -4.82 -8.67 11.06
N THR A 289 -3.60 -9.17 11.28
CA THR A 289 -2.48 -8.34 11.76
C THR A 289 -1.33 -8.25 10.77
N SER A 290 -0.76 -7.05 10.66
CA SER A 290 0.54 -6.81 10.01
C SER A 290 1.71 -6.90 11.01
N GLY A 291 1.42 -7.10 12.29
CA GLY A 291 2.39 -7.29 13.37
C GLY A 291 2.95 -8.71 13.45
N VAL A 292 3.51 -9.07 14.60
CA VAL A 292 4.18 -10.36 14.82
C VAL A 292 3.14 -11.46 15.11
N PHE A 293 2.93 -12.33 14.13
CA PHE A 293 1.93 -13.41 14.19
C PHE A 293 2.04 -14.27 15.45
N GLU A 294 3.26 -14.70 15.83
CA GLU A 294 3.47 -15.61 16.97
C GLU A 294 3.06 -15.00 18.32
N ILE A 295 3.17 -13.68 18.48
CA ILE A 295 2.71 -13.01 19.70
C ILE A 295 1.19 -13.03 19.75
N TRP A 296 0.55 -12.70 18.63
CA TRP A 296 -0.91 -12.67 18.53
C TRP A 296 -1.53 -14.06 18.65
N LYS A 297 -0.85 -15.08 18.17
CA LYS A 297 -1.24 -16.48 18.37
C LYS A 297 -1.28 -16.82 19.87
N GLN A 298 -0.22 -16.49 20.63
CA GLN A 298 -0.17 -16.70 22.08
C GLN A 298 -1.24 -15.89 22.83
N ILE A 299 -1.46 -14.62 22.46
CA ILE A 299 -2.54 -13.80 23.03
C ILE A 299 -3.90 -14.45 22.77
N ASN A 300 -4.14 -14.94 21.56
CA ASN A 300 -5.41 -15.57 21.20
C ASN A 300 -5.59 -16.94 21.91
N GLU A 301 -4.55 -17.73 22.06
CA GLU A 301 -4.59 -18.98 22.85
C GLU A 301 -5.01 -18.72 24.31
N LYS A 302 -4.55 -17.62 24.89
CA LYS A 302 -4.89 -17.25 26.29
C LYS A 302 -6.29 -16.66 26.43
N TYR A 303 -6.66 -15.71 25.56
CA TYR A 303 -7.87 -14.90 25.75
C TYR A 303 -9.04 -15.31 24.85
N GLN A 304 -8.82 -16.15 23.83
CA GLN A 304 -9.83 -16.68 22.90
C GLN A 304 -10.68 -15.58 22.24
N LEU A 305 -10.02 -14.48 21.86
CA LEU A 305 -10.68 -13.33 21.25
C LEU A 305 -11.20 -13.64 19.84
N PHE A 306 -10.43 -14.40 19.07
CA PHE A 306 -10.63 -14.65 17.65
C PHE A 306 -10.81 -16.14 17.39
N GLU A 307 -11.47 -16.47 16.28
CA GLU A 307 -11.49 -17.84 15.72
C GLU A 307 -10.07 -18.27 15.36
N SER A 308 -9.37 -17.41 14.64
CA SER A 308 -7.93 -17.55 14.39
C SER A 308 -7.28 -16.20 14.12
N ILE A 309 -5.95 -16.20 14.16
CA ILE A 309 -5.11 -15.06 13.75
C ILE A 309 -4.62 -15.30 12.35
N ILE A 310 -4.70 -14.26 11.53
CA ILE A 310 -4.14 -14.17 10.18
C ILE A 310 -3.08 -13.07 10.23
N GLY A 311 -1.82 -13.42 10.00
CA GLY A 311 -0.72 -12.47 10.17
C GLY A 311 0.53 -12.85 9.39
N ASN A 312 1.56 -12.04 9.55
CA ASN A 312 2.87 -12.27 8.94
C ASN A 312 3.56 -13.45 9.61
N ASP A 313 3.69 -14.55 8.92
CA ASP A 313 4.48 -15.69 9.39
C ASP A 313 5.96 -15.43 9.16
N LEU A 314 6.70 -15.24 10.26
CA LEU A 314 8.14 -14.99 10.24
C LEU A 314 8.93 -16.21 9.76
N SER A 315 8.41 -17.42 9.97
CA SER A 315 9.08 -18.68 9.59
C SER A 315 9.05 -18.92 8.09
N ASP A 316 8.06 -18.38 7.40
CA ASP A 316 7.82 -18.63 5.97
C ASP A 316 7.69 -17.33 5.16
N SER A 317 8.18 -16.21 5.48
CA SER A 317 8.18 -14.92 4.72
C SER A 317 7.29 -14.87 3.44
N ARG A 318 6.30 -15.77 3.33
CA ARG A 318 5.44 -16.04 2.18
C ARG A 318 4.14 -15.25 2.22
N ILE A 319 3.70 -14.89 3.43
CA ILE A 319 2.49 -14.10 3.62
C ILE A 319 2.89 -12.81 4.30
N ILE A 320 2.73 -11.71 3.60
CA ILE A 320 2.91 -10.36 4.13
C ILE A 320 1.56 -9.67 4.10
N ILE A 321 1.04 -9.32 5.26
CA ILE A 321 -0.21 -8.59 5.41
C ILE A 321 0.07 -7.09 5.29
N SER A 322 -0.16 -6.56 4.11
CA SER A 322 -0.11 -5.12 3.82
C SER A 322 -1.50 -4.49 3.89
N ASP A 323 -1.56 -3.18 3.72
CA ASP A 323 -2.81 -2.44 3.57
C ASP A 323 -3.69 -2.97 2.42
N PHE A 324 -3.08 -3.29 1.28
CA PHE A 324 -3.80 -3.88 0.13
C PHE A 324 -4.32 -5.27 0.44
N VAL A 325 -3.53 -6.12 1.11
CA VAL A 325 -3.99 -7.45 1.52
C VAL A 325 -5.20 -7.34 2.42
N LYS A 326 -5.15 -6.48 3.46
CA LYS A 326 -6.28 -6.24 4.36
C LYS A 326 -7.53 -5.79 3.59
N GLY A 327 -7.38 -4.83 2.67
CA GLY A 327 -8.47 -4.35 1.84
C GLY A 327 -9.04 -5.40 0.90
N PHE A 328 -8.17 -6.17 0.22
CA PHE A 328 -8.62 -7.22 -0.69
C PHE A 328 -9.28 -8.39 0.02
N VAL A 329 -8.86 -8.75 1.23
CA VAL A 329 -9.57 -9.77 2.05
C VAL A 329 -11.02 -9.32 2.29
N SER A 330 -11.23 -8.10 2.76
CA SER A 330 -12.57 -7.55 2.98
C SER A 330 -13.41 -7.54 1.69
N LYS A 331 -12.83 -7.04 0.60
CA LYS A 331 -13.47 -6.98 -0.72
C LYS A 331 -13.87 -8.33 -1.28
N LEU A 332 -12.97 -9.31 -1.23
CA LEU A 332 -13.20 -10.66 -1.76
C LEU A 332 -14.26 -11.42 -0.94
N LEU A 333 -14.26 -11.30 0.39
CA LEU A 333 -15.30 -11.85 1.24
C LEU A 333 -16.68 -11.32 0.85
N LYS A 334 -16.81 -10.02 0.65
CA LYS A 334 -18.08 -9.42 0.18
C LYS A 334 -18.48 -9.92 -1.21
N GLN A 335 -17.55 -10.03 -2.15
CA GLN A 335 -17.83 -10.57 -3.49
C GLN A 335 -18.32 -12.03 -3.44
N LYS A 336 -17.91 -12.79 -2.42
CA LYS A 336 -18.40 -14.14 -2.16
C LYS A 336 -19.71 -14.19 -1.32
N GLY A 337 -20.33 -13.03 -1.06
CA GLY A 337 -21.63 -12.91 -0.38
C GLY A 337 -21.57 -12.96 1.15
N TYR A 338 -20.39 -12.74 1.74
CA TYR A 338 -20.27 -12.57 3.19
C TYR A 338 -20.68 -11.15 3.63
N SER A 339 -21.33 -11.07 4.80
CA SER A 339 -21.48 -9.80 5.51
C SER A 339 -20.20 -9.52 6.31
N VAL A 340 -19.54 -8.42 6.02
CA VAL A 340 -18.23 -8.08 6.59
C VAL A 340 -18.30 -6.87 7.49
N VAL A 341 -17.81 -7.03 8.72
CA VAL A 341 -17.53 -5.93 9.67
C VAL A 341 -16.03 -5.85 9.86
N SER A 342 -15.45 -4.64 9.87
CA SER A 342 -14.02 -4.46 10.09
C SER A 342 -13.76 -3.39 11.14
N ILE A 343 -12.71 -3.59 11.97
CA ILE A 343 -12.24 -2.63 12.97
C ILE A 343 -10.72 -2.49 12.83
N GLY A 344 -10.20 -1.26 12.83
CA GLY A 344 -8.77 -0.95 12.79
C GLY A 344 -8.48 0.45 13.34
N ASP A 345 -7.21 0.88 13.43
CA ASP A 345 -6.81 2.14 14.06
C ASP A 345 -5.97 3.07 13.17
N SER A 346 -5.57 2.63 11.98
CA SER A 346 -4.54 3.28 11.20
C SER A 346 -4.81 3.34 9.69
N MET A 347 -3.95 4.04 8.96
CA MET A 347 -3.96 4.08 7.49
C MET A 347 -3.72 2.70 6.86
N CYS A 348 -3.10 1.76 7.58
CA CYS A 348 -2.95 0.38 7.15
C CYS A 348 -4.29 -0.35 7.00
N ASP A 349 -5.32 0.10 7.73
CA ASP A 349 -6.63 -0.55 7.78
C ASP A 349 -7.66 0.10 6.85
N ILE A 350 -7.37 1.29 6.33
CA ILE A 350 -8.35 2.12 5.62
C ILE A 350 -9.09 1.35 4.53
N PHE A 351 -8.38 0.63 3.68
CA PHE A 351 -9.04 -0.12 2.61
C PHE A 351 -9.87 -1.30 3.13
N MET A 352 -9.43 -1.93 4.23
CA MET A 352 -10.22 -2.97 4.90
C MET A 352 -11.54 -2.42 5.44
N LEU A 353 -11.48 -1.23 6.04
CA LEU A 353 -12.65 -0.56 6.61
C LEU A 353 -13.63 -0.07 5.52
N GLU A 354 -13.12 0.51 4.43
CA GLU A 354 -13.96 1.00 3.32
C GLU A 354 -14.66 -0.10 2.55
N GLU A 355 -13.99 -1.23 2.35
CA GLU A 355 -14.56 -2.36 1.63
C GLU A 355 -15.55 -3.18 2.48
N ALA A 356 -15.54 -3.07 3.80
CA ALA A 356 -16.49 -3.72 4.68
C ALA A 356 -17.93 -3.18 4.50
N ASP A 357 -18.95 -3.90 4.96
CA ASP A 357 -20.31 -3.39 5.07
C ASP A 357 -20.42 -2.36 6.19
N LYS A 358 -19.63 -2.59 7.26
CA LYS A 358 -19.46 -1.63 8.38
C LYS A 358 -17.97 -1.59 8.76
N GLY A 359 -17.33 -0.47 8.49
CA GLY A 359 -15.95 -0.18 8.89
C GLY A 359 -15.91 0.73 10.12
N TYR A 360 -15.17 0.34 11.14
CA TYR A 360 -15.00 1.11 12.36
C TYR A 360 -13.54 1.48 12.57
N ILE A 361 -13.23 2.78 12.62
CA ILE A 361 -11.90 3.25 13.00
C ILE A 361 -11.84 3.48 14.51
N TYR A 362 -10.99 2.72 15.18
CA TYR A 362 -10.79 2.85 16.62
C TYR A 362 -9.93 4.07 16.94
N ALA A 363 -10.49 5.03 17.66
CA ALA A 363 -9.78 6.23 18.07
C ALA A 363 -10.31 6.69 19.44
N PRO A 364 -9.68 6.25 20.56
CA PRO A 364 -10.19 6.51 21.90
C PRO A 364 -10.18 7.99 22.31
N ASN A 365 -9.33 8.80 21.69
CA ASN A 365 -9.23 10.24 21.94
C ASN A 365 -9.56 11.05 20.70
N LYS A 366 -8.66 11.02 19.71
CA LYS A 366 -8.82 11.67 18.41
C LYS A 366 -8.20 10.81 17.33
N LEU A 367 -8.67 10.98 16.11
CA LEU A 367 -8.08 10.33 14.93
C LEU A 367 -6.62 10.76 14.75
N ARG A 368 -5.80 9.86 14.24
CA ARG A 368 -4.45 10.19 13.80
C ARG A 368 -4.54 11.21 12.66
N PRO A 369 -3.63 12.19 12.57
CA PRO A 369 -3.73 13.26 11.58
C PRO A 369 -3.92 12.77 10.15
N HIS A 370 -3.22 11.71 9.72
CA HIS A 370 -3.32 11.18 8.36
C HIS A 370 -4.65 10.46 8.11
N VAL A 371 -5.19 9.77 9.11
CA VAL A 371 -6.53 9.15 9.05
C VAL A 371 -7.61 10.24 8.99
N GLN A 372 -7.49 11.28 9.82
CA GLN A 372 -8.42 12.42 9.78
C GLN A 372 -8.40 13.08 8.40
N LYS A 373 -7.22 13.38 7.88
CA LYS A 373 -7.06 13.97 6.55
C LYS A 373 -7.69 13.09 5.46
N TYR A 374 -7.48 11.76 5.53
CA TYR A 374 -8.09 10.84 4.57
C TYR A 374 -9.63 10.89 4.62
N ILE A 375 -10.21 10.83 5.82
CA ILE A 375 -11.67 10.90 6.00
C ILE A 375 -12.23 12.23 5.50
N ASP A 376 -11.57 13.36 5.80
CA ASP A 376 -11.99 14.69 5.36
C ASP A 376 -11.96 14.84 3.84
N GLU A 377 -10.98 14.23 3.18
CA GLU A 377 -10.85 14.24 1.72
C GLU A 377 -11.80 13.28 1.01
N HIS A 378 -12.31 12.25 1.71
CA HIS A 378 -13.20 11.22 1.20
C HIS A 378 -14.59 11.31 1.84
N SER A 379 -15.30 12.42 1.62
CA SER A 379 -16.60 12.75 2.25
C SER A 379 -17.71 11.69 2.09
N LYS A 380 -17.50 10.67 1.26
CA LYS A 380 -18.43 9.55 1.04
C LYS A 380 -18.01 8.27 1.76
N THR A 381 -16.94 8.32 2.58
CA THR A 381 -16.50 7.13 3.33
C THR A 381 -17.59 6.67 4.29
N LYS A 382 -17.76 5.35 4.39
CA LYS A 382 -18.67 4.70 5.34
C LYS A 382 -18.01 4.36 6.67
N ILE A 383 -16.77 4.84 6.87
CA ILE A 383 -15.99 4.53 8.08
C ILE A 383 -16.59 5.31 9.25
N VAL A 384 -16.93 4.61 10.33
CA VAL A 384 -17.48 5.19 11.56
C VAL A 384 -16.39 5.23 12.61
N GLN A 385 -16.18 6.40 13.21
CA GLN A 385 -15.28 6.52 14.34
C GLN A 385 -15.86 5.78 15.56
N PHE A 386 -15.05 4.92 16.16
CA PHE A 386 -15.39 4.14 17.34
C PHE A 386 -14.58 4.64 18.54
N ALA A 387 -15.23 5.35 19.47
CA ALA A 387 -14.57 6.05 20.56
C ALA A 387 -15.09 5.62 21.95
N ARG A 388 -14.28 5.92 22.96
CA ARG A 388 -14.54 5.57 24.37
C ARG A 388 -15.74 6.34 24.97
N ASN A 389 -16.14 7.46 24.41
CA ASN A 389 -17.19 8.31 24.97
C ASN A 389 -18.26 8.65 23.94
N PRO A 390 -19.38 7.92 23.88
CA PRO A 390 -20.46 8.19 22.94
C PRO A 390 -21.11 9.58 23.12
N HIS A 391 -20.95 10.24 24.27
CA HIS A 391 -21.52 11.56 24.54
C HIS A 391 -20.76 12.74 23.92
N GLN A 392 -19.54 12.55 23.39
CA GLN A 392 -18.80 13.62 22.72
C GLN A 392 -19.17 13.80 21.23
N TYR A 393 -19.94 12.88 20.65
CA TYR A 393 -20.27 12.84 19.23
C TYR A 393 -21.78 12.81 18.94
N ALA A 394 -22.57 13.45 19.80
CA ALA A 394 -24.03 13.59 19.62
C ALA A 394 -24.44 14.46 18.39
N GLY A 395 -23.56 14.60 17.40
CA GLY A 395 -23.83 15.40 16.19
C GLY A 395 -23.71 14.63 14.87
N ILE A 396 -23.33 13.35 14.85
CA ILE A 396 -23.16 12.59 13.62
C ILE A 396 -23.89 11.25 13.70
N ILE A 397 -25.07 11.24 13.05
CA ILE A 397 -25.90 10.12 12.61
C ILE A 397 -26.54 9.28 13.72
N SER A 398 -27.85 9.50 13.89
CA SER A 398 -28.82 8.57 14.49
C SER A 398 -28.70 7.19 13.83
N GLU A 399 -28.55 6.16 14.67
CA GLU A 399 -28.74 4.77 14.29
C GLU A 399 -30.19 4.58 13.78
N GLU A 400 -30.37 4.26 12.52
CA GLU A 400 -31.49 3.48 12.00
C GLU A 400 -30.96 2.23 11.29
#